data_154ffa1a25ccb65e5b13d0592b214ce1
#
_entry.id   154ffa1a25ccb65e5b13d0592b214ce1
#
_cell.length_a   1.000
_cell.length_b   1.000
_cell.length_c   1.000
_cell.angle_alpha   90.00
_cell.angle_beta   90.00
_cell.angle_gamma   90.00
#
_symmetry.space_group_name_H-M   'P 1'
#
loop_
_entity.id
_entity.type
_entity.pdbx_description
1 polymer ?
#
loop_
_entity_poly.entity_id
_entity_poly.type
_entity_poly.pdbx_seq_one_letter_code
_entity_poly.pdbx_strand_id
1 'polypeptide(L)'
;IGGGVCQVATTVYNAVYDAGYPIAERHNHTLYIASYPEGRDAAIAFPYYDLVWENDTSSDILLVMSYTNSSVTATLYGVDPGYLVSTQYGEWKAGEKYKTKYKDDDTLPAGTEKLSTSGEDGREITVVRTVKDSQGNVRSEQTFTSVYDPKDEVILKGTA
;
A
#
# COMPACT_ATOMS: atom_id res chain seq x y z
N ILE A 1 -4.62 15.52 -7.43
CA ILE A 1 -3.42 16.06 -6.83
C ILE A 1 -2.71 14.89 -6.16
N GLY A 2 -1.65 14.39 -6.81
CA GLY A 2 -0.72 13.44 -6.22
C GLY A 2 0.24 14.18 -5.26
N GLY A 3 1.43 13.75 -5.09
CA GLY A 3 2.44 14.50 -4.32
C GLY A 3 2.85 13.82 -3.03
N GLY A 4 2.80 12.49 -3.01
CA GLY A 4 3.34 11.71 -1.88
C GLY A 4 2.39 11.49 -0.71
N VAL A 5 1.12 11.91 -0.81
CA VAL A 5 0.14 11.75 0.29
C VAL A 5 -0.02 10.27 0.68
N CYS A 6 -0.17 9.37 -0.30
CA CYS A 6 -0.25 7.94 -0.02
C CYS A 6 1.09 7.34 0.48
N GLN A 7 2.23 7.92 0.10
CA GLN A 7 3.51 7.51 0.67
C GLN A 7 3.59 7.83 2.16
N VAL A 8 3.12 9.02 2.56
CA VAL A 8 3.02 9.40 3.98
C VAL A 8 2.07 8.46 4.70
N ALA A 9 0.86 8.23 4.15
CA ALA A 9 -0.12 7.31 4.74
C ALA A 9 0.45 5.89 4.90
N THR A 10 1.09 5.34 3.87
CA THR A 10 1.73 4.02 3.93
C THR A 10 2.83 3.97 5.00
N THR A 11 3.63 5.04 5.13
CA THR A 11 4.70 5.11 6.14
C THR A 11 4.10 5.14 7.56
N VAL A 12 3.07 5.96 7.80
CA VAL A 12 2.36 6.00 9.09
C VAL A 12 1.68 4.66 9.38
N TYR A 13 1.00 4.08 8.39
CA TYR A 13 0.36 2.78 8.53
C TYR A 13 1.35 1.71 9.01
N ASN A 14 2.53 1.64 8.39
CA ASN A 14 3.53 0.65 8.79
C ASN A 14 4.08 0.92 10.19
N ALA A 15 4.28 2.17 10.59
CA ALA A 15 4.72 2.52 11.94
C ALA A 15 3.71 2.07 13.01
N VAL A 16 2.41 2.37 12.82
CA VAL A 16 1.36 1.97 13.77
C VAL A 16 1.08 0.47 13.72
N TYR A 17 1.22 -0.14 12.53
CA TYR A 17 1.10 -1.58 12.34
C TYR A 17 2.16 -2.33 13.16
N ASP A 18 3.43 -1.94 13.02
CA ASP A 18 4.55 -2.61 13.69
C ASP A 18 4.56 -2.31 15.21
N ALA A 19 4.03 -1.16 15.63
CA ALA A 19 3.86 -0.82 17.04
C ALA A 19 2.68 -1.55 17.75
N GLY A 20 1.83 -2.26 17.01
CA GLY A 20 0.77 -3.08 17.58
C GLY A 20 -0.56 -2.36 17.80
N TYR A 21 -0.70 -1.08 17.41
CA TYR A 21 -1.94 -0.33 17.60
C TYR A 21 -3.06 -0.82 16.68
N PRO A 22 -4.34 -0.79 17.13
CA PRO A 22 -5.48 -1.17 16.31
C PRO A 22 -5.59 -0.34 15.04
N ILE A 23 -5.84 -1.01 13.91
CA ILE A 23 -6.12 -0.38 12.63
C ILE A 23 -7.61 -0.49 12.37
N ALA A 24 -8.32 0.64 12.39
CA ALA A 24 -9.77 0.69 12.19
C ALA A 24 -10.14 0.76 10.71
N GLU A 25 -9.35 1.49 9.91
CA GLU A 25 -9.58 1.62 8.47
C GLU A 25 -8.26 1.65 7.71
N ARG A 26 -8.19 0.90 6.62
CA ARG A 26 -7.05 0.89 5.69
C ARG A 26 -7.53 0.40 4.33
N HIS A 27 -7.13 1.08 3.27
CA HIS A 27 -7.38 0.69 1.87
C HIS A 27 -6.05 0.47 1.14
N ASN A 28 -5.97 -0.56 0.30
CA ASN A 28 -4.83 -0.72 -0.60
C ASN A 28 -4.99 0.16 -1.85
N HIS A 29 -3.89 0.38 -2.58
CA HIS A 29 -3.96 1.06 -3.87
C HIS A 29 -4.66 0.20 -4.92
N THR A 30 -5.25 0.83 -5.91
CA THR A 30 -5.85 0.14 -7.06
C THR A 30 -4.82 -0.68 -7.85
N LEU A 31 -3.60 -0.14 -8.02
CA LEU A 31 -2.50 -0.83 -8.70
C LEU A 31 -1.41 -1.21 -7.70
N TYR A 32 -0.75 -2.34 -7.95
CA TYR A 32 0.38 -2.76 -7.14
C TYR A 32 1.56 -1.79 -7.30
N ILE A 33 2.13 -1.38 -6.18
CA ILE A 33 3.29 -0.48 -6.11
C ILE A 33 4.43 -1.22 -5.42
N ALA A 34 5.41 -1.66 -6.21
CA ALA A 34 6.51 -2.52 -5.73
C ALA A 34 7.46 -1.85 -4.71
N SER A 35 7.40 -0.52 -4.54
CA SER A 35 8.20 0.18 -3.54
C SER A 35 7.62 0.13 -2.13
N TYR A 36 6.38 -0.32 -1.97
CA TYR A 36 5.77 -0.52 -0.66
C TYR A 36 5.91 -1.97 -0.19
N PRO A 37 5.88 -2.24 1.12
CA PRO A 37 5.84 -3.61 1.63
C PRO A 37 4.62 -4.36 1.10
N GLU A 38 4.79 -5.62 0.74
CA GLU A 38 3.75 -6.47 0.15
C GLU A 38 2.48 -6.50 1.02
N GLY A 39 1.34 -6.14 0.42
CA GLY A 39 0.04 -6.10 1.12
C GLY A 39 -0.04 -5.13 2.30
N ARG A 40 0.94 -4.24 2.46
CA ARG A 40 1.05 -3.29 3.55
C ARG A 40 1.16 -1.84 3.07
N ASP A 41 0.54 -1.54 1.95
CA ASP A 41 0.34 -0.18 1.45
C ASP A 41 -0.94 0.43 2.04
N ALA A 42 -1.03 1.75 2.09
CA ALA A 42 -2.23 2.49 2.51
C ALA A 42 -2.49 3.64 1.55
N ALA A 43 -3.63 3.57 0.87
CA ALA A 43 -4.14 4.63 0.01
C ALA A 43 -5.09 5.52 0.79
N ILE A 44 -5.01 6.82 0.55
CA ILE A 44 -6.00 7.80 1.02
C ILE A 44 -6.52 8.63 -0.13
N ALA A 45 -7.83 8.87 -0.16
CA ALA A 45 -8.50 9.62 -1.20
C ALA A 45 -9.77 10.28 -0.63
N PHE A 46 -9.64 11.53 -0.20
CA PHE A 46 -10.80 12.25 0.35
C PHE A 46 -11.90 12.41 -0.72
N PRO A 47 -13.19 12.19 -0.37
CA PRO A 47 -13.72 11.79 0.95
C PRO A 47 -13.95 10.27 1.10
N TYR A 48 -13.34 9.41 0.26
CA TYR A 48 -13.74 8.00 0.11
C TYR A 48 -12.90 7.01 0.91
N TYR A 49 -11.60 7.28 1.05
CA TYR A 49 -10.65 6.36 1.70
C TYR A 49 -9.81 7.12 2.70
N ASP A 50 -9.67 6.55 3.90
CA ASP A 50 -8.85 7.10 4.96
C ASP A 50 -7.95 6.03 5.58
N LEU A 51 -7.01 6.45 6.40
CA LEU A 51 -6.24 5.61 7.29
C LEU A 51 -6.63 5.99 8.72
N VAL A 52 -7.31 5.06 9.40
CA VAL A 52 -7.76 5.26 10.77
C VAL A 52 -7.13 4.21 11.69
N TRP A 53 -6.48 4.67 12.73
CA TRP A 53 -5.93 3.82 13.78
C TRP A 53 -6.24 4.39 15.15
N GLU A 54 -6.11 3.58 16.19
CA GLU A 54 -6.51 3.93 17.55
C GLU A 54 -5.35 3.78 18.52
N ASN A 55 -5.18 4.76 19.40
CA ASN A 55 -4.36 4.61 20.60
C ASN A 55 -5.22 3.95 21.69
N ASP A 56 -5.07 2.64 21.85
CA ASP A 56 -5.80 1.84 22.86
C ASP A 56 -5.09 1.78 24.23
N THR A 57 -4.09 2.64 24.42
CA THR A 57 -3.36 2.79 25.69
C THR A 57 -3.87 3.97 26.51
N SER A 58 -3.47 4.04 27.77
CA SER A 58 -3.76 5.19 28.65
C SER A 58 -2.77 6.34 28.52
N SER A 59 -1.73 6.19 27.68
CA SER A 59 -0.64 7.17 27.51
C SER A 59 -0.74 7.87 26.18
N ASP A 60 -0.31 9.13 26.14
CA ASP A 60 -0.23 9.89 24.89
C ASP A 60 0.83 9.31 23.94
N ILE A 61 0.57 9.47 22.64
CA ILE A 61 1.50 9.11 21.55
C ILE A 61 1.81 10.39 20.76
N LEU A 62 3.09 10.63 20.52
CA LEU A 62 3.55 11.65 19.61
C LEU A 62 4.02 10.98 18.29
N LEU A 63 3.31 11.27 17.20
CA LEU A 63 3.73 10.90 15.86
C LEU A 63 4.60 12.02 15.27
N VAL A 64 5.85 11.69 14.96
CA VAL A 64 6.79 12.61 14.30
C VAL A 64 7.10 12.12 12.89
N MET A 65 6.90 13.01 11.92
CA MET A 65 7.26 12.77 10.52
C MET A 65 8.54 13.50 10.17
N SER A 66 9.44 12.81 9.48
CA SER A 66 10.66 13.40 8.92
C SER A 66 10.89 12.91 7.49
N TYR A 67 11.68 13.65 6.73
CA TYR A 67 12.00 13.29 5.36
C TYR A 67 13.42 13.69 4.96
N THR A 68 13.93 13.01 3.97
CA THR A 68 15.16 13.35 3.25
C THR A 68 14.85 13.49 1.76
N ASN A 69 15.85 13.66 0.92
CA ASN A 69 15.64 13.66 -0.53
C ASN A 69 15.16 12.31 -1.11
N SER A 70 15.27 11.23 -0.34
CA SER A 70 14.99 9.87 -0.81
C SER A 70 14.13 9.02 0.15
N SER A 71 13.73 9.55 1.30
CA SER A 71 12.97 8.79 2.30
C SER A 71 11.97 9.64 3.07
N VAL A 72 10.91 8.99 3.53
CA VAL A 72 9.96 9.50 4.52
C VAL A 72 9.97 8.55 5.70
N THR A 73 10.02 9.07 6.92
CA THR A 73 10.06 8.29 8.16
C THR A 73 8.94 8.75 9.09
N ALA A 74 8.21 7.79 9.65
CA ALA A 74 7.26 8.00 10.74
C ALA A 74 7.83 7.38 12.01
N THR A 75 7.87 8.15 13.09
CA THR A 75 8.34 7.69 14.39
C THR A 75 7.26 7.94 15.44
N LEU A 76 6.92 6.89 16.18
CA LEU A 76 6.01 6.99 17.33
C LEU A 76 6.83 7.08 18.61
N TYR A 77 6.55 8.11 19.41
CA TYR A 77 7.10 8.28 20.76
C TYR A 77 5.99 8.16 21.77
N GLY A 78 6.23 7.43 22.83
CA GLY A 78 5.26 7.22 23.93
C GLY A 78 5.78 6.21 24.93
N VAL A 79 4.91 5.78 25.82
CA VAL A 79 5.18 4.66 26.72
C VAL A 79 5.00 3.37 25.92
N ASP A 80 6.05 2.52 25.89
CA ASP A 80 5.97 1.22 25.24
C ASP A 80 4.90 0.35 25.92
N PRO A 81 3.83 -0.04 25.21
CA PRO A 81 2.80 -0.92 25.77
C PRO A 81 3.26 -2.39 25.86
N GLY A 82 4.45 -2.72 25.39
CA GLY A 82 4.98 -4.08 25.38
C GLY A 82 4.26 -5.00 24.38
N TYR A 83 3.71 -4.44 23.28
CA TYR A 83 3.04 -5.24 22.26
C TYR A 83 4.06 -5.99 21.40
N LEU A 84 3.77 -7.26 21.15
CA LEU A 84 4.56 -8.12 20.29
C LEU A 84 3.76 -8.40 19.01
N VAL A 85 4.26 -7.91 17.88
CA VAL A 85 3.58 -8.03 16.58
C VAL A 85 4.25 -9.11 15.75
N SER A 86 3.45 -10.01 15.20
CA SER A 86 3.88 -10.97 14.19
C SER A 86 3.02 -10.84 12.94
N THR A 87 3.64 -11.04 11.78
CA THR A 87 3.00 -10.96 10.47
C THR A 87 3.17 -12.26 9.73
N GLN A 88 2.08 -12.79 9.21
CA GLN A 88 2.08 -13.93 8.31
C GLN A 88 1.58 -13.47 6.94
N TYR A 89 2.42 -13.66 5.91
CA TYR A 89 2.05 -13.38 4.53
C TYR A 89 1.46 -14.64 3.90
N GLY A 90 0.32 -14.49 3.26
CA GLY A 90 -0.23 -15.50 2.37
C GLY A 90 0.53 -15.56 1.05
N GLU A 91 0.24 -16.55 0.23
CA GLU A 91 0.75 -16.62 -1.13
C GLU A 91 0.02 -15.61 -2.04
N TRP A 92 0.76 -15.10 -3.03
CA TRP A 92 0.17 -14.29 -4.08
C TRP A 92 -0.81 -15.10 -4.91
N LYS A 93 -2.01 -14.57 -5.09
CA LYS A 93 -3.00 -15.13 -6.00
C LYS A 93 -3.04 -14.30 -7.28
N ALA A 94 -3.16 -14.99 -8.43
CA ALA A 94 -3.37 -14.33 -9.70
C ALA A 94 -4.73 -13.63 -9.72
N GLY A 95 -4.74 -12.36 -10.13
CA GLY A 95 -5.95 -11.58 -10.38
C GLY A 95 -6.34 -11.59 -11.86
N GLU A 96 -7.05 -10.55 -12.28
CA GLU A 96 -7.43 -10.39 -13.67
C GLU A 96 -6.22 -10.17 -14.58
N LYS A 97 -6.33 -10.62 -15.82
CA LYS A 97 -5.31 -10.40 -16.86
C LYS A 97 -5.39 -8.95 -17.36
N TYR A 98 -4.24 -8.35 -17.65
CA TYR A 98 -4.19 -7.08 -18.35
C TYR A 98 -4.72 -7.19 -19.78
N LYS A 99 -5.15 -6.06 -20.35
CA LYS A 99 -5.58 -5.93 -21.75
C LYS A 99 -4.57 -5.07 -22.50
N THR A 100 -4.39 -5.35 -23.79
CA THR A 100 -3.61 -4.48 -24.67
C THR A 100 -4.53 -3.41 -25.24
N LYS A 101 -4.16 -2.14 -25.06
CA LYS A 101 -4.80 -0.96 -25.62
C LYS A 101 -3.91 -0.32 -26.66
N TYR A 102 -4.50 0.09 -27.76
CA TYR A 102 -3.81 0.83 -28.82
C TYR A 102 -4.19 2.31 -28.75
N LYS A 103 -3.21 3.19 -28.98
CA LYS A 103 -3.42 4.63 -29.09
C LYS A 103 -2.67 5.14 -30.32
N ASP A 104 -3.34 5.99 -31.09
CA ASP A 104 -2.69 6.64 -32.24
C ASP A 104 -1.68 7.67 -31.76
N ASP A 105 -0.57 7.78 -32.50
CA ASP A 105 0.53 8.73 -32.24
C ASP A 105 1.01 9.29 -33.59
N ASP A 106 0.75 10.56 -33.81
CA ASP A 106 1.09 11.32 -35.01
C ASP A 106 2.57 11.74 -35.07
N THR A 107 3.34 11.44 -34.03
CA THR A 107 4.80 11.65 -34.02
C THR A 107 5.58 10.42 -34.50
N LEU A 108 4.92 9.28 -34.66
CA LEU A 108 5.51 8.04 -35.15
C LEU A 108 5.17 7.79 -36.62
N PRO A 109 6.10 7.25 -37.43
CA PRO A 109 5.82 6.93 -38.82
C PRO A 109 4.64 5.95 -38.98
N ALA A 110 3.80 6.17 -39.97
CA ALA A 110 2.64 5.32 -40.26
C ALA A 110 3.04 3.84 -40.38
N GLY A 111 2.24 2.98 -39.72
CA GLY A 111 2.47 1.54 -39.72
C GLY A 111 3.52 1.04 -38.72
N THR A 112 4.10 1.93 -37.89
CA THR A 112 5.00 1.52 -36.79
C THR A 112 4.24 1.33 -35.51
N GLU A 113 4.75 0.47 -34.61
CA GLU A 113 4.21 0.29 -33.26
C GLU A 113 5.32 0.49 -32.22
N LYS A 114 4.97 1.10 -31.09
CA LYS A 114 5.88 1.34 -29.97
C LYS A 114 5.19 1.04 -28.64
N LEU A 115 5.80 0.18 -27.84
CA LEU A 115 5.34 -0.06 -26.48
C LEU A 115 5.53 1.21 -25.63
N SER A 116 4.42 1.74 -25.09
CA SER A 116 4.39 2.91 -24.20
C SER A 116 4.31 2.52 -22.74
N THR A 117 3.51 1.50 -22.44
CA THR A 117 3.30 1.02 -21.07
C THR A 117 3.25 -0.50 -21.10
N SER A 118 4.08 -1.15 -20.28
CA SER A 118 4.01 -2.60 -20.10
C SER A 118 2.77 -2.99 -19.31
N GLY A 119 2.09 -4.06 -19.74
CA GLY A 119 0.98 -4.66 -19.00
C GLY A 119 1.48 -5.42 -17.76
N GLU A 120 0.68 -5.40 -16.74
CA GLU A 120 0.88 -6.20 -15.52
C GLU A 120 -0.46 -6.82 -15.13
N ASP A 121 -0.48 -8.12 -14.85
CA ASP A 121 -1.68 -8.79 -14.34
C ASP A 121 -2.03 -8.29 -12.95
N GLY A 122 -3.32 -8.25 -12.65
CA GLY A 122 -3.82 -8.05 -11.30
C GLY A 122 -3.36 -9.17 -10.37
N ARG A 123 -3.33 -8.90 -9.07
CA ARG A 123 -2.92 -9.87 -8.06
C ARG A 123 -3.56 -9.59 -6.70
N GLU A 124 -3.60 -10.59 -5.88
CA GLU A 124 -4.15 -10.49 -4.52
C GLU A 124 -3.16 -11.08 -3.52
N ILE A 125 -3.04 -10.46 -2.34
CA ILE A 125 -2.35 -11.01 -1.19
C ILE A 125 -3.16 -10.78 0.08
N THR A 126 -3.09 -11.74 1.00
CA THR A 126 -3.66 -11.63 2.34
C THR A 126 -2.52 -11.62 3.36
N VAL A 127 -2.58 -10.67 4.29
CA VAL A 127 -1.63 -10.54 5.38
C VAL A 127 -2.38 -10.68 6.69
N VAL A 128 -1.95 -11.61 7.54
CA VAL A 128 -2.49 -11.81 8.89
C VAL A 128 -1.52 -11.21 9.89
N ARG A 129 -2.01 -10.27 10.69
CA ARG A 129 -1.29 -9.61 11.77
C ARG A 129 -1.81 -10.11 13.10
N THR A 130 -0.93 -10.66 13.94
CA THR A 130 -1.25 -11.05 15.31
C THR A 130 -0.52 -10.13 16.27
N VAL A 131 -1.24 -9.53 17.20
CA VAL A 131 -0.70 -8.70 18.28
C VAL A 131 -0.87 -9.43 19.61
N LYS A 132 0.22 -9.56 20.36
CA LYS A 132 0.22 -10.15 21.71
C LYS A 132 0.61 -9.12 22.74
N ASP A 133 0.20 -9.33 23.98
CA ASP A 133 0.70 -8.56 25.11
C ASP A 133 2.12 -9.01 25.54
N SER A 134 2.70 -8.33 26.51
CA SER A 134 4.03 -8.67 27.06
C SER A 134 4.09 -10.03 27.74
N GLN A 135 2.96 -10.67 28.02
CA GLN A 135 2.83 -12.01 28.60
C GLN A 135 2.66 -13.09 27.53
N GLY A 136 2.53 -12.69 26.26
CA GLY A 136 2.36 -13.59 25.13
C GLY A 136 0.90 -13.97 24.83
N ASN A 137 -0.10 -13.39 25.52
CA ASN A 137 -1.50 -13.60 25.21
C ASN A 137 -1.89 -12.83 23.95
N VAL A 138 -2.68 -13.44 23.09
CA VAL A 138 -3.20 -12.77 21.89
C VAL A 138 -4.21 -11.69 22.27
N ARG A 139 -3.91 -10.45 21.91
CA ARG A 139 -4.81 -9.29 22.05
C ARG A 139 -5.73 -9.15 20.86
N SER A 140 -5.17 -9.26 19.68
CA SER A 140 -5.93 -9.16 18.43
C SER A 140 -5.29 -9.94 17.30
N GLU A 141 -6.12 -10.34 16.36
CA GLU A 141 -5.72 -10.86 15.06
C GLU A 141 -6.51 -10.12 13.98
N GLN A 142 -5.81 -9.53 13.03
CA GLN A 142 -6.40 -8.75 11.93
C GLN A 142 -5.93 -9.34 10.60
N THR A 143 -6.86 -9.49 9.68
CA THR A 143 -6.58 -9.95 8.32
C THR A 143 -6.76 -8.80 7.36
N PHE A 144 -5.72 -8.50 6.59
CA PHE A 144 -5.71 -7.47 5.55
C PHE A 144 -5.59 -8.14 4.18
N THR A 145 -6.63 -8.03 3.37
CA THR A 145 -6.58 -8.49 1.98
C THR A 145 -6.37 -7.29 1.08
N SER A 146 -5.39 -7.38 0.20
CA SER A 146 -5.07 -6.38 -0.80
C SER A 146 -5.31 -6.97 -2.19
N VAL A 147 -6.22 -6.37 -2.93
CA VAL A 147 -6.55 -6.73 -4.31
C VAL A 147 -6.07 -5.61 -5.22
N TYR A 148 -5.23 -5.93 -6.18
CA TYR A 148 -4.67 -4.98 -7.14
C TYR A 148 -5.18 -5.29 -8.52
N ASP A 149 -5.72 -4.26 -9.18
CA ASP A 149 -6.23 -4.34 -10.54
C ASP A 149 -5.08 -4.54 -11.56
N PRO A 150 -5.38 -5.11 -12.73
CA PRO A 150 -4.40 -5.18 -13.80
C PRO A 150 -4.07 -3.78 -14.35
N LYS A 151 -2.82 -3.59 -14.70
CA LYS A 151 -2.35 -2.42 -15.44
C LYS A 151 -2.28 -2.76 -16.91
N ASP A 152 -3.12 -2.12 -17.72
CA ASP A 152 -3.20 -2.41 -19.14
C ASP A 152 -1.90 -2.04 -19.89
N GLU A 153 -1.53 -2.89 -20.86
CA GLU A 153 -0.50 -2.58 -21.84
C GLU A 153 -0.98 -1.49 -22.78
N VAL A 154 -0.10 -0.56 -23.13
CA VAL A 154 -0.41 0.48 -24.11
C VAL A 154 0.63 0.44 -25.24
N ILE A 155 0.17 0.23 -26.46
CA ILE A 155 0.95 0.27 -27.70
C ILE A 155 0.54 1.51 -28.49
N LEU A 156 1.52 2.35 -28.82
CA LEU A 156 1.34 3.50 -29.71
C LEU A 156 1.43 3.03 -31.18
N LYS A 157 0.49 3.47 -32.01
CA LYS A 157 0.45 3.24 -33.46
C LYS A 157 0.78 4.51 -34.20
N GLY A 158 1.82 4.47 -35.01
CA GLY A 158 2.23 5.58 -35.84
C GLY A 158 1.22 5.90 -36.93
N THR A 159 0.89 7.20 -37.05
CA THR A 159 -0.06 7.73 -38.06
C THR A 159 0.53 8.86 -38.92
N ALA A 160 1.80 9.28 -38.67
CA ALA A 160 2.47 10.32 -39.47
C ALA A 160 2.82 9.93 -40.89
#